data_19fab1c090fbeb5ef219750edd62930d
#
_entry.id   19fab1c090fbeb5ef219750edd62930d
#
_cell.length_a   1.000
_cell.length_b   1.000
_cell.length_c   1.000
_cell.angle_alpha   90.00
_cell.angle_beta   90.00
_cell.angle_gamma   90.00
#
_symmetry.space_group_name_H-M   'P 1'
#
loop_
_entity.id
_entity.type
_entity.pdbx_description
1 polymer ?
#
loop_
_entity_poly.entity_id
_entity_poly.type
_entity_poly.pdbx_seq_one_letter_code
_entity_poly.pdbx_strand_id
1 'polypeptide(L)'
;MARIQLVIHAPGAPGLRWLGLGPGLRPTRGLLKMQRLFQKHAFWAGQRSLPDLKRMLAGSTVAVSLWRGKRIVGFGRAHSDGIHRAVLWDVVVAGDLQGKGLGRRVVEALLTTPTIRDVERVYL
;
A
#
# COMPACT_ATOMS: atom_id res chain seq x y z
N MET A 1 3.91 -21.83 -8.39
CA MET A 1 4.34 -20.45 -8.08
C MET A 1 3.20 -19.70 -7.42
N ALA A 2 3.46 -19.02 -6.31
CA ALA A 2 2.42 -18.28 -5.61
C ALA A 2 1.97 -17.07 -6.43
N ARG A 3 0.65 -16.90 -6.53
CA ARG A 3 0.03 -15.80 -7.23
C ARG A 3 0.16 -14.51 -6.42
N ILE A 4 0.35 -13.40 -7.10
CA ILE A 4 0.33 -12.08 -6.45
C ILE A 4 -1.13 -11.70 -6.17
N GLN A 5 -1.42 -11.40 -4.90
CA GLN A 5 -2.74 -10.95 -4.48
C GLN A 5 -2.67 -9.49 -4.09
N LEU A 6 -3.67 -8.73 -4.52
CA LEU A 6 -3.79 -7.31 -4.23
C LEU A 6 -4.87 -7.09 -3.17
N VAL A 7 -4.53 -6.30 -2.15
CA VAL A 7 -5.47 -5.94 -1.08
C VAL A 7 -5.62 -4.43 -1.06
N ILE A 8 -6.87 -3.96 -1.13
CA ILE A 8 -7.19 -2.54 -1.06
C ILE A 8 -7.64 -2.21 0.36
N HIS A 9 -7.06 -1.16 0.91
CA HIS A 9 -7.31 -0.72 2.27
C HIS A 9 -7.93 0.68 2.24
N ALA A 10 -9.25 0.75 2.26
CA ALA A 10 -9.99 2.01 2.29
C ALA A 10 -10.20 2.50 3.72
N PRO A 11 -10.44 3.80 3.94
CA PRO A 11 -10.73 4.33 5.27
C PRO A 11 -11.90 3.58 5.90
N GLY A 12 -11.76 3.23 7.16
CA GLY A 12 -12.80 2.48 7.88
C GLY A 12 -12.89 1.02 7.53
N ALA A 13 -12.17 0.54 6.54
CA ALA A 13 -12.13 -0.89 6.24
C ALA A 13 -11.45 -1.63 7.41
N PRO A 14 -12.01 -2.78 7.80
CA PRO A 14 -11.40 -3.58 8.88
C PRO A 14 -9.93 -3.87 8.58
N GLY A 15 -9.68 -4.01 7.31
CA GLY A 15 -8.35 -4.14 6.85
C GLY A 15 -7.43 -3.10 7.37
N LEU A 16 -7.65 -1.92 7.71
CA LEU A 16 -6.56 -1.09 7.97
C LEU A 16 -5.90 -1.31 9.28
N ARG A 17 -6.53 -1.88 10.15
CA ARG A 17 -5.90 -2.47 11.29
C ARG A 17 -4.91 -3.50 10.92
N TRP A 18 -4.90 -3.73 9.88
CA TRP A 18 -4.74 -4.27 8.73
C TRP A 18 -3.48 -4.37 8.16
N LEU A 19 -2.74 -3.97 8.41
CA LEU A 19 -1.53 -4.57 8.07
C LEU A 19 -1.21 -5.66 9.07
N GLY A 20 -2.13 -5.89 10.01
CA GLY A 20 -2.21 -7.17 10.67
C GLY A 20 -2.84 -8.26 9.83
N LEU A 21 -3.67 -7.90 8.86
CA LEU A 21 -4.45 -8.85 8.08
C LEU A 21 -3.98 -8.87 6.64
N GLY A 22 -3.60 -10.02 6.16
CA GLY A 22 -3.25 -10.24 4.77
C GLY A 22 -4.42 -10.79 3.96
N PRO A 23 -4.15 -11.31 2.78
CA PRO A 23 -5.16 -11.93 1.95
C PRO A 23 -5.96 -12.99 2.71
N GLY A 24 -7.26 -13.02 2.50
CA GLY A 24 -8.13 -13.95 3.18
C GLY A 24 -8.42 -13.60 4.63
N LEU A 25 -8.16 -12.37 5.04
CA LEU A 25 -8.39 -11.87 6.41
C LEU A 25 -7.58 -12.61 7.48
N ARG A 26 -6.43 -13.14 7.12
CA ARG A 26 -5.56 -13.83 8.06
C ARG A 26 -4.62 -12.84 8.73
N PRO A 27 -4.35 -12.98 10.05
CA PRO A 27 -3.29 -12.21 10.69
C PRO A 27 -1.95 -12.52 10.06
N THR A 28 -1.18 -11.49 9.67
CA THR A 28 0.05 -11.68 8.92
C THR A 28 1.22 -10.89 9.48
N ARG A 29 1.05 -10.13 10.56
CA ARG A 29 2.04 -9.17 11.03
C ARG A 29 2.42 -8.16 9.93
N GLY A 30 1.43 -7.73 9.17
CA GLY A 30 1.64 -6.92 7.98
C GLY A 30 2.36 -5.62 8.24
N LEU A 31 2.16 -4.99 9.40
CA LEU A 31 2.85 -3.73 9.72
C LEU A 31 4.37 -3.93 9.83
N LEU A 32 4.80 -4.98 10.48
CA LEU A 32 6.22 -5.32 10.59
C LEU A 32 6.80 -5.70 9.23
N LYS A 33 6.05 -6.45 8.43
CA LYS A 33 6.48 -6.83 7.08
C LYS A 33 6.60 -5.61 6.18
N MET A 34 5.68 -4.66 6.30
CA MET A 34 5.75 -3.39 5.56
C MET A 34 6.97 -2.57 5.98
N GLN A 35 7.26 -2.50 7.27
CA GLN A 35 8.46 -1.83 7.76
C GLN A 35 9.71 -2.44 7.13
N ARG A 36 9.79 -3.75 7.07
CA ARG A 36 10.92 -4.46 6.44
C ARG A 36 10.99 -4.20 4.94
N LEU A 37 9.86 -4.16 4.27
CA LEU A 37 9.81 -3.80 2.85
C LEU A 37 10.41 -2.41 2.62
N PHE A 38 10.03 -1.43 3.44
CA PHE A 38 10.56 -0.06 3.35
C PHE A 38 12.05 -0.02 3.67
N GLN A 39 12.48 -0.71 4.70
CA GLN A 39 13.90 -0.74 5.07
C GLN A 39 14.79 -1.28 3.95
N LYS A 40 14.32 -2.25 3.21
CA LYS A 40 15.09 -2.89 2.14
C LYS A 40 14.98 -2.17 0.80
N HIS A 41 13.83 -1.58 0.49
CA HIS A 41 13.51 -1.16 -0.88
C HIS A 41 13.06 0.29 -1.00
N ALA A 42 12.99 1.04 0.10
CA ALA A 42 12.59 2.43 0.10
C ALA A 42 13.54 3.24 0.97
N PHE A 43 14.67 3.65 0.41
CA PHE A 43 15.72 4.34 1.18
C PHE A 43 15.20 5.58 1.93
N TRP A 44 14.19 6.26 1.38
CA TRP A 44 13.60 7.45 2.00
C TRP A 44 12.72 7.13 3.21
N ALA A 45 12.36 5.87 3.41
CA ALA A 45 11.39 5.45 4.43
C ALA A 45 11.95 4.37 5.37
N GLY A 46 13.25 4.10 5.30
CA GLY A 46 13.86 2.98 6.04
C GLY A 46 13.89 3.15 7.54
N GLN A 47 13.71 4.37 8.07
CA GLN A 47 13.78 4.63 9.50
C GLN A 47 12.41 4.88 10.14
N ARG A 48 11.34 4.62 9.43
CA ARG A 48 9.99 4.80 9.98
C ARG A 48 9.71 3.75 11.05
N SER A 49 9.27 4.21 12.22
CA SER A 49 8.91 3.33 13.33
C SER A 49 7.55 2.66 13.10
N LEU A 50 7.28 1.56 13.81
CA LEU A 50 5.96 0.92 13.75
C LEU A 50 4.82 1.85 14.17
N PRO A 51 4.93 2.63 15.27
CA PRO A 51 3.89 3.59 15.61
C PRO A 51 3.65 4.63 14.51
N ASP A 52 4.71 5.13 13.87
CA ASP A 52 4.58 6.10 12.79
C ASP A 52 3.95 5.49 11.55
N LEU A 53 4.30 4.26 11.21
CA LEU A 53 3.68 3.54 10.10
C LEU A 53 2.18 3.32 10.35
N LYS A 54 1.82 2.98 11.57
CA LYS A 54 0.42 2.82 11.96
C LYS A 54 -0.36 4.13 11.78
N ARG A 55 0.22 5.24 12.22
CA ARG A 55 -0.40 6.57 12.06
C ARG A 55 -0.47 6.99 10.60
N MET A 56 0.58 6.70 9.83
CA MET A 56 0.61 6.96 8.39
C MET A 56 -0.54 6.27 7.68
N LEU A 57 -0.78 5.01 8.00
CA LEU A 57 -1.89 4.27 7.40
C LEU A 57 -3.24 4.82 7.80
N ALA A 58 -3.41 5.12 9.08
CA ALA A 58 -4.65 5.70 9.58
C ALA A 58 -4.96 7.05 8.92
N GLY A 59 -3.92 7.81 8.57
CA GLY A 59 -4.05 9.11 7.90
C GLY A 59 -4.15 9.02 6.38
N SER A 60 -3.96 7.85 5.78
CA SER A 60 -4.06 7.67 4.33
C SER A 60 -5.52 7.55 3.90
N THR A 61 -5.87 8.13 2.76
CA THR A 61 -7.21 7.99 2.20
C THR A 61 -7.46 6.57 1.74
N VAL A 62 -6.46 5.99 1.08
CA VAL A 62 -6.50 4.60 0.63
C VAL A 62 -5.07 4.08 0.54
N ALA A 63 -4.90 2.80 0.75
CA ALA A 63 -3.63 2.12 0.55
C ALA A 63 -3.85 0.81 -0.18
N VAL A 64 -2.81 0.32 -0.84
CA VAL A 64 -2.81 -0.95 -1.55
C VAL A 64 -1.58 -1.73 -1.13
N SER A 65 -1.76 -3.01 -0.86
CA SER A 65 -0.64 -3.91 -0.62
C SER A 65 -0.70 -5.09 -1.60
N LEU A 66 0.46 -5.55 -2.01
CA LEU A 66 0.61 -6.74 -2.83
C LEU A 66 1.26 -7.84 -2.01
N TRP A 67 0.75 -9.05 -2.15
CA TRP A 67 1.17 -10.20 -1.37
C TRP A 67 1.50 -11.38 -2.27
N ARG A 68 2.58 -12.06 -1.94
CA ARG A 68 2.91 -13.36 -2.53
C ARG A 68 2.92 -14.37 -1.39
N GLY A 69 1.82 -15.09 -1.23
CA GLY A 69 1.60 -15.91 -0.04
C GLY A 69 1.56 -15.03 1.21
N LYS A 70 2.43 -15.29 2.17
CA LYS A 70 2.53 -14.54 3.43
C LYS A 70 3.50 -13.37 3.37
N ARG A 71 4.11 -13.13 2.22
CA ARG A 71 5.12 -12.07 2.02
C ARG A 71 4.47 -10.85 1.39
N ILE A 72 4.69 -9.67 1.98
CA ILE A 72 4.33 -8.42 1.32
C ILE A 72 5.41 -8.09 0.29
N VAL A 73 5.00 -7.82 -0.93
CA VAL A 73 5.93 -7.58 -2.05
C VAL A 73 5.72 -6.22 -2.72
N GLY A 74 4.67 -5.49 -2.34
CA GLY A 74 4.43 -4.17 -2.86
C GLY A 74 3.50 -3.37 -1.97
N PHE A 75 3.59 -2.06 -2.08
CA PHE A 75 2.76 -1.14 -1.30
C PHE A 75 2.65 0.19 -2.02
N GLY A 76 1.56 0.90 -1.78
CA GLY A 76 1.39 2.28 -2.17
C GLY A 76 0.22 2.88 -1.42
N ARG A 77 0.21 4.20 -1.29
CA ARG A 77 -0.88 4.89 -0.61
C ARG A 77 -1.20 6.21 -1.28
N ALA A 78 -2.39 6.74 -0.99
CA ALA A 78 -2.85 7.99 -1.54
C ALA A 78 -3.53 8.85 -0.49
N HIS A 79 -3.42 10.16 -0.68
CA HIS A 79 -4.22 11.17 0.01
C HIS A 79 -5.08 11.90 -1.02
N SER A 80 -6.33 12.19 -0.66
CA SER A 80 -7.24 12.88 -1.56
C SER A 80 -8.33 13.59 -0.79
N ASP A 81 -8.83 14.70 -1.33
CA ASP A 81 -10.09 15.31 -0.87
C ASP A 81 -11.31 14.59 -1.47
N GLY A 82 -11.10 13.66 -2.40
CA GLY A 82 -12.16 12.92 -3.06
C GLY A 82 -12.82 13.66 -4.21
N ILE A 83 -12.39 14.88 -4.50
CA ILE A 83 -13.03 15.77 -5.48
C ILE A 83 -12.03 16.36 -6.46
N HIS A 84 -11.03 17.09 -5.98
CA HIS A 84 -10.17 17.89 -6.83
C HIS A 84 -8.78 17.29 -7.01
N ARG A 85 -8.16 16.82 -5.95
CA ARG A 85 -6.75 16.43 -5.96
C ARG A 85 -6.52 15.11 -5.27
N ALA A 86 -5.55 14.38 -5.77
CA ALA A 86 -5.01 13.20 -5.10
C ALA A 86 -3.50 13.19 -5.26
N VAL A 87 -2.80 12.66 -4.26
CA VAL A 87 -1.36 12.46 -4.30
C VAL A 87 -1.06 11.01 -3.94
N LEU A 88 -0.25 10.36 -4.76
CA LEU A 88 0.21 9.00 -4.50
C LEU A 88 1.58 9.05 -3.84
N TRP A 89 1.76 8.25 -2.79
CA TRP A 89 2.96 8.22 -1.98
C TRP A 89 3.47 6.80 -1.77
N ASP A 90 4.78 6.71 -1.53
CA ASP A 90 5.40 5.49 -1.00
C ASP A 90 5.09 4.24 -1.82
N VAL A 91 5.14 4.36 -3.15
CA VAL A 91 5.01 3.21 -4.03
C VAL A 91 6.32 2.43 -4.00
N VAL A 92 6.27 1.22 -3.47
CA VAL A 92 7.44 0.38 -3.23
C VAL A 92 7.17 -1.03 -3.73
N VAL A 93 8.15 -1.64 -4.38
CA VAL A 93 8.09 -3.04 -4.83
C VAL A 93 9.37 -3.74 -4.38
N ALA A 94 9.23 -4.97 -3.90
CA ALA A 94 10.37 -5.79 -3.51
C ALA A 94 11.36 -5.92 -4.66
N GLY A 95 12.66 -5.78 -4.36
CA GLY A 95 13.71 -5.69 -5.38
C GLY A 95 13.77 -6.89 -6.31
N ASP A 96 13.54 -8.08 -5.79
CA ASP A 96 13.55 -9.33 -6.59
C ASP A 96 12.35 -9.44 -7.55
N LEU A 97 11.35 -8.58 -7.39
CA LEU A 97 10.15 -8.57 -8.24
C LEU A 97 10.00 -7.30 -9.06
N GLN A 98 10.99 -6.42 -9.05
CA GLN A 98 10.98 -5.21 -9.88
C GLN A 98 11.11 -5.60 -11.35
N GLY A 99 10.59 -4.73 -12.22
CA GLY A 99 10.58 -4.98 -13.66
C GLY A 99 9.47 -5.89 -14.14
N LYS A 100 8.54 -6.29 -13.26
CA LYS A 100 7.42 -7.19 -13.60
C LYS A 100 6.07 -6.48 -13.60
N GLY A 101 6.06 -5.15 -13.59
CA GLY A 101 4.83 -4.36 -13.64
C GLY A 101 4.07 -4.26 -12.32
N LEU A 102 4.66 -4.67 -11.19
CA LEU A 102 3.96 -4.61 -9.90
C LEU A 102 3.76 -3.19 -9.40
N GLY A 103 4.73 -2.29 -9.60
CA GLY A 103 4.58 -0.89 -9.26
C GLY A 103 3.43 -0.24 -10.02
N ARG A 104 3.34 -0.52 -11.31
CA ARG A 104 2.23 -0.08 -12.14
C ARG A 104 0.90 -0.63 -11.64
N ARG A 105 0.88 -1.89 -11.24
CA ARG A 105 -0.33 -2.52 -10.71
C ARG A 105 -0.81 -1.84 -9.43
N VAL A 106 0.11 -1.43 -8.55
CA VAL A 106 -0.21 -0.66 -7.35
C VAL A 106 -0.82 0.69 -7.71
N VAL A 107 -0.17 1.42 -8.62
CA VAL A 107 -0.65 2.74 -9.06
C VAL A 107 -2.03 2.63 -9.70
N GLU A 108 -2.22 1.69 -10.62
CA GLU A 108 -3.51 1.50 -11.27
C GLU A 108 -4.61 1.14 -10.27
N ALA A 109 -4.30 0.32 -9.28
CA ALA A 109 -5.27 -0.02 -8.25
C ALA A 109 -5.67 1.20 -7.43
N LEU A 110 -4.71 2.05 -7.05
CA LEU A 110 -5.02 3.31 -6.35
C LEU A 110 -5.89 4.22 -7.19
N LEU A 111 -5.56 4.38 -8.47
CA LEU A 111 -6.27 5.27 -9.38
C LEU A 111 -7.72 4.84 -9.65
N THR A 112 -8.01 3.55 -9.51
CA THR A 112 -9.35 3.03 -9.79
C THR A 112 -10.24 2.96 -8.56
N THR A 113 -9.73 3.28 -7.38
CA THR A 113 -10.56 3.29 -6.16
C THR A 113 -11.62 4.39 -6.26
N PRO A 114 -12.81 4.20 -5.66
CA PRO A 114 -13.90 5.20 -5.75
C PRO A 114 -13.49 6.59 -5.28
N THR A 115 -12.62 6.69 -4.29
CA THR A 115 -12.18 7.98 -3.72
C THR A 115 -11.23 8.75 -4.64
N ILE A 116 -10.55 8.05 -5.55
CA ILE A 116 -9.48 8.66 -6.37
C ILE A 116 -9.90 8.80 -7.83
N ARG A 117 -10.67 7.84 -8.36
CA ARG A 117 -10.92 7.72 -9.82
C ARG A 117 -11.52 8.96 -10.47
N ASP A 118 -12.30 9.75 -9.71
CA ASP A 118 -13.04 10.88 -10.27
C ASP A 118 -12.44 12.24 -9.90
N VAL A 119 -11.27 12.27 -9.24
CA VAL A 119 -10.62 13.56 -8.93
C VAL A 119 -10.08 14.20 -10.21
N GLU A 120 -10.01 15.53 -10.19
CA GLU A 120 -9.57 16.30 -11.37
C GLU A 120 -8.11 16.05 -11.73
N ARG A 121 -7.24 15.87 -10.71
CA ARG A 121 -5.81 15.74 -10.94
C ARG A 121 -5.14 14.88 -9.90
N VAL A 122 -4.24 14.01 -10.36
CA VAL A 122 -3.44 13.13 -9.52
C VAL A 122 -1.96 13.49 -9.66
N TYR A 123 -1.28 13.56 -8.53
CA TYR A 123 0.17 13.80 -8.47
C TYR A 123 0.89 12.55 -7.95
N LEU A 124 2.05 12.32 -8.49
CA LEU A 124 2.95 11.24 -8.06
C LEU A 124 4.16 11.79 -7.33
#